data_a93d0188f602b462bd2cf39a8415a4cf
#
_entry.id   a93d0188f602b462bd2cf39a8415a4cf
#
_cell.length_a   1.000
_cell.length_b   1.000
_cell.length_c   1.000
_cell.angle_alpha   90.00
_cell.angle_beta   90.00
_cell.angle_gamma   90.00
#
_symmetry.space_group_name_H-M   'P 1'
#
loop_
_entity.id
_entity.type
_entity.pdbx_description
1 polymer ?
#
loop_
_entity_poly.entity_id
_entity_poly.type
_entity_poly.pdbx_seq_one_letter_code
_entity_poly.pdbx_strand_id
1 'polypeptide(L)'
;MGDALNLCNKHIGIFSSILHEANLHSPGLLDTQVTNSKVAPFSDKLMLFHAGFMFNLAMIYYSNAMATSMRIGVITHCEASILRDLKLTISWGNIMIERGWIEKPPQANDRKELPHN
;
A
#
# COMPACT_ATOMS: atom_id res chain seq x y z
N MET A 1 10.56 5.40 2.68
CA MET A 1 10.87 3.94 2.65
C MET A 1 10.72 3.28 4.03
N GLY A 2 11.23 3.84 5.11
CA GLY A 2 11.09 3.26 6.47
C GLY A 2 9.65 2.99 6.88
N ASP A 3 8.74 3.92 6.63
CA ASP A 3 7.32 3.78 6.99
C ASP A 3 6.63 2.66 6.22
N ALA A 4 6.96 2.48 4.94
CA ALA A 4 6.45 1.40 4.12
C ALA A 4 6.91 0.02 4.63
N LEU A 5 8.19 -0.12 4.96
CA LEU A 5 8.73 -1.35 5.52
C LEU A 5 8.08 -1.70 6.87
N ASN A 6 7.96 -0.71 7.76
CA ASN A 6 7.28 -0.89 9.05
C ASN A 6 5.83 -1.32 8.89
N LEU A 7 5.12 -0.76 7.90
CA LEU A 7 3.75 -1.13 7.62
C LEU A 7 3.64 -2.57 7.08
N CYS A 8 4.50 -2.96 6.14
CA CYS A 8 4.55 -4.31 5.62
C CYS A 8 4.81 -5.35 6.74
N ASN A 9 5.79 -5.09 7.61
CA ASN A 9 6.09 -5.95 8.75
C ASN A 9 4.89 -6.07 9.70
N LYS A 10 4.17 -4.98 9.93
CA LYS A 10 2.96 -4.99 10.75
C LYS A 10 1.86 -5.86 10.11
N HIS A 11 1.64 -5.75 8.80
CA HIS A 11 0.66 -6.58 8.08
C HIS A 11 1.04 -8.07 8.13
N ILE A 12 2.31 -8.39 7.90
CA ILE A 12 2.81 -9.76 8.05
C ILE A 12 2.50 -10.31 9.43
N GLY A 13 2.80 -9.56 10.50
CA GLY A 13 2.51 -9.97 11.87
C GLY A 13 1.02 -10.23 12.13
N ILE A 14 0.14 -9.31 11.68
CA ILE A 14 -1.32 -9.43 11.87
C ILE A 14 -1.85 -10.68 11.16
N PHE A 15 -1.57 -10.85 9.87
CA PHE A 15 -2.13 -11.96 9.10
C PHE A 15 -1.51 -13.31 9.45
N SER A 16 -0.23 -13.35 9.83
CA SER A 16 0.39 -14.55 10.38
C SER A 16 -0.26 -14.99 11.68
N SER A 17 -0.58 -14.07 12.59
CA SER A 17 -1.29 -14.38 13.83
C SER A 17 -2.66 -15.00 13.56
N ILE A 18 -3.43 -14.43 12.63
CA ILE A 18 -4.76 -14.96 12.26
C ILE A 18 -4.66 -16.39 11.71
N LEU A 19 -3.65 -16.67 10.90
CA LEU A 19 -3.42 -18.02 10.37
C LEU A 19 -3.02 -18.98 11.48
N HIS A 20 -2.12 -18.59 12.38
CA HIS A 20 -1.71 -19.40 13.53
C HIS A 20 -2.88 -19.72 14.47
N GLU A 21 -3.75 -18.78 14.77
CA GLU A 21 -4.96 -19.00 15.57
C GLU A 21 -5.90 -20.01 14.92
N ALA A 22 -5.88 -20.11 13.59
CA ALA A 22 -6.66 -21.09 12.83
C ALA A 22 -5.90 -22.42 12.61
N ASN A 23 -4.74 -22.63 13.24
CA ASN A 23 -3.83 -23.77 13.02
C ASN A 23 -3.39 -23.94 11.57
N LEU A 24 -3.23 -22.81 10.85
CA LEU A 24 -2.72 -22.77 9.49
C LEU A 24 -1.29 -22.25 9.48
N HIS A 25 -0.48 -22.72 8.52
CA HIS A 25 0.86 -22.23 8.32
C HIS A 25 0.85 -20.90 7.60
N SER A 26 1.68 -19.96 8.06
CA SER A 26 1.96 -18.72 7.31
C SER A 26 2.82 -19.03 6.09
N PRO A 27 2.62 -18.32 4.96
CA PRO A 27 3.54 -18.39 3.83
C PRO A 27 4.96 -18.04 4.24
N GLY A 28 5.95 -18.71 3.65
CA GLY A 28 7.36 -18.38 3.86
C GLY A 28 7.71 -17.03 3.25
N LEU A 29 8.59 -16.29 3.93
CA LEU A 29 9.16 -15.06 3.39
C LEU A 29 10.30 -15.39 2.42
N LEU A 30 10.49 -14.56 1.39
CA LEU A 30 11.54 -14.72 0.39
C LEU A 30 12.84 -13.99 0.77
N ASP A 31 13.06 -13.74 2.06
CA ASP A 31 14.21 -12.98 2.57
C ASP A 31 15.56 -13.63 2.18
N THR A 32 15.59 -14.93 2.02
CA THR A 32 16.78 -15.67 1.59
C THR A 32 17.16 -15.43 0.12
N GLN A 33 16.26 -14.84 -0.66
CA GLN A 33 16.52 -14.50 -2.07
C GLN A 33 17.04 -13.07 -2.26
N VAL A 34 17.12 -12.30 -1.17
CA VAL A 34 17.67 -10.95 -1.19
C VAL A 34 19.20 -11.02 -1.32
N THR A 35 19.75 -10.27 -2.27
CA THR A 35 21.21 -10.21 -2.48
C THR A 35 21.89 -9.27 -1.49
N ASN A 36 23.16 -9.45 -1.21
CA ASN A 36 23.96 -8.55 -0.38
C ASN A 36 24.46 -7.30 -1.15
N SER A 37 23.91 -7.01 -2.33
CA SER A 37 24.29 -5.85 -3.13
C SER A 37 23.92 -4.56 -2.38
N LYS A 38 24.89 -3.64 -2.30
CA LYS A 38 24.69 -2.28 -1.76
C LYS A 38 24.39 -1.26 -2.86
N VAL A 39 24.37 -1.70 -4.11
CA VAL A 39 24.05 -0.85 -5.26
C VAL A 39 22.59 -1.06 -5.62
N ALA A 40 21.83 0.02 -5.67
CA ALA A 40 20.43 -0.04 -6.09
C ALA A 40 20.36 -0.49 -7.56
N PRO A 41 19.68 -1.62 -7.88
CA PRO A 41 19.63 -2.17 -9.23
C PRO A 41 18.71 -1.36 -10.18
N PHE A 42 17.86 -0.52 -9.63
CA PHE A 42 16.86 0.25 -10.37
C PHE A 42 16.87 1.72 -9.96
N SER A 43 16.31 2.59 -10.83
CA SER A 43 16.16 4.01 -10.52
C SER A 43 15.15 4.23 -9.39
N ASP A 44 15.30 5.31 -8.63
CA ASP A 44 14.37 5.70 -7.57
C ASP A 44 12.93 5.84 -8.09
N LYS A 45 12.77 6.36 -9.32
CA LYS A 45 11.47 6.47 -9.99
C LYS A 45 10.81 5.11 -10.16
N LEU A 46 11.54 4.13 -10.66
CA LEU A 46 11.01 2.78 -10.88
C LEU A 46 10.69 2.08 -9.56
N MET A 47 11.57 2.20 -8.57
CA MET A 47 11.34 1.60 -7.24
C MET A 47 10.12 2.21 -6.56
N LEU A 48 9.97 3.53 -6.62
CA LEU A 48 8.82 4.20 -6.02
C LEU A 48 7.52 3.87 -6.76
N PHE A 49 7.56 3.81 -8.09
CA PHE A 49 6.41 3.39 -8.90
C PHE A 49 5.96 1.97 -8.54
N HIS A 50 6.91 1.05 -8.43
CA HIS A 50 6.62 -0.34 -8.05
C HIS A 50 6.01 -0.43 -6.64
N ALA A 51 6.56 0.29 -5.67
CA ALA A 51 6.02 0.33 -4.31
C ALA A 51 4.56 0.82 -4.27
N GLY A 52 4.24 1.90 -5.00
CA GLY A 52 2.87 2.40 -5.10
C GLY A 52 1.91 1.39 -5.74
N PHE A 53 2.36 0.70 -6.78
CA PHE A 53 1.59 -0.37 -7.40
C PHE A 53 1.30 -1.53 -6.43
N MET A 54 2.29 -1.92 -5.62
CA MET A 54 2.13 -2.98 -4.62
C MET A 54 1.12 -2.60 -3.53
N PHE A 55 1.09 -1.34 -3.07
CA PHE A 55 0.07 -0.87 -2.11
C PHE A 55 -1.33 -0.90 -2.71
N ASN A 56 -1.50 -0.48 -3.96
CA ASN A 56 -2.78 -0.57 -4.65
C ASN A 56 -3.26 -2.03 -4.76
N LEU A 57 -2.37 -2.93 -5.13
CA LEU A 57 -2.67 -4.35 -5.24
C LEU A 57 -3.05 -4.96 -3.88
N ALA A 58 -2.35 -4.59 -2.81
CA ALA A 58 -2.66 -5.03 -1.45
C ALA A 58 -4.08 -4.61 -1.03
N MET A 59 -4.49 -3.36 -1.30
CA MET A 59 -5.84 -2.89 -1.01
C MET A 59 -6.92 -3.69 -1.77
N ILE A 60 -6.65 -4.07 -3.02
CA ILE A 60 -7.55 -4.93 -3.80
C ILE A 60 -7.71 -6.30 -3.12
N TYR A 61 -6.61 -6.92 -2.69
CA TYR A 61 -6.65 -8.20 -2.00
C TYR A 61 -7.37 -8.12 -0.66
N TYR A 62 -7.14 -7.08 0.14
CA TYR A 62 -7.86 -6.88 1.40
C TYR A 62 -9.36 -6.67 1.18
N SER A 63 -9.74 -5.89 0.16
CA SER A 63 -11.15 -5.69 -0.19
C SER A 63 -11.82 -6.99 -0.60
N ASN A 64 -11.15 -7.81 -1.39
CA ASN A 64 -11.64 -9.12 -1.80
C ASN A 64 -11.77 -10.08 -0.61
N ALA A 65 -10.78 -10.08 0.29
CA ALA A 65 -10.83 -10.87 1.53
C ALA A 65 -12.00 -10.44 2.44
N MET A 66 -12.29 -9.15 2.53
CA MET A 66 -13.46 -8.64 3.27
C MET A 66 -14.77 -9.13 2.66
N ALA A 67 -14.90 -9.09 1.33
CA ALA A 67 -16.11 -9.48 0.62
C ALA A 67 -16.41 -10.99 0.74
N THR A 68 -15.39 -11.81 0.93
CA THR A 68 -15.50 -13.28 0.95
C THR A 68 -15.44 -13.88 2.36
N SER A 69 -14.94 -13.14 3.36
CA SER A 69 -14.81 -13.63 4.73
C SER A 69 -16.09 -13.45 5.52
N MET A 70 -16.43 -14.48 6.31
CA MET A 70 -17.51 -14.39 7.31
C MET A 70 -16.98 -14.15 8.72
N ARG A 71 -15.67 -14.00 8.90
CA ARG A 71 -15.03 -13.77 10.21
C ARG A 71 -14.85 -12.27 10.43
N ILE A 72 -15.60 -11.72 11.40
CA ILE A 72 -15.54 -10.29 11.71
C ILE A 72 -14.13 -9.80 12.05
N GLY A 73 -13.33 -10.62 12.74
CA GLY A 73 -11.93 -10.26 13.04
C GLY A 73 -11.08 -10.09 11.79
N VAL A 74 -11.25 -10.93 10.76
CA VAL A 74 -10.55 -10.79 9.47
C VAL A 74 -11.00 -9.52 8.76
N ILE A 75 -12.31 -9.27 8.70
CA ILE A 75 -12.88 -8.06 8.07
C ILE A 75 -12.29 -6.80 8.70
N THR A 76 -12.30 -6.71 10.04
CA THR A 76 -11.78 -5.54 10.77
C THR A 76 -10.29 -5.32 10.53
N HIS A 77 -9.49 -6.37 10.47
CA HIS A 77 -8.06 -6.25 10.18
C HIS A 77 -7.79 -5.82 8.73
N CYS A 78 -8.56 -6.34 7.77
CA CYS A 78 -8.44 -5.93 6.36
C CYS A 78 -8.83 -4.45 6.19
N GLU A 79 -9.94 -4.00 6.79
CA GLU A 79 -10.38 -2.60 6.77
C GLU A 79 -9.30 -1.67 7.33
N ALA A 80 -8.78 -1.98 8.51
CA ALA A 80 -7.71 -1.19 9.12
C ALA A 80 -6.42 -1.18 8.28
N SER A 81 -6.13 -2.25 7.56
CA SER A 81 -4.97 -2.33 6.66
C SER A 81 -5.17 -1.46 5.43
N ILE A 82 -6.35 -1.48 4.80
CA ILE A 82 -6.69 -0.59 3.68
C ILE A 82 -6.51 0.88 4.05
N LEU A 83 -7.00 1.29 5.23
CA LEU A 83 -6.87 2.68 5.67
C LEU A 83 -5.41 3.11 5.88
N ARG A 84 -4.54 2.21 6.32
CA ARG A 84 -3.10 2.48 6.47
C ARG A 84 -2.41 2.57 5.11
N ASP A 85 -2.71 1.64 4.21
CA ASP A 85 -2.13 1.62 2.86
C ASP A 85 -2.57 2.85 2.05
N LEU A 86 -3.82 3.30 2.23
CA LEU A 86 -4.33 4.52 1.60
C LEU A 86 -3.52 5.76 1.98
N LYS A 87 -3.12 5.90 3.25
CA LYS A 87 -2.27 7.01 3.71
C LYS A 87 -0.91 6.99 3.00
N LEU A 88 -0.30 5.82 2.86
CA LEU A 88 0.97 5.68 2.14
C LEU A 88 0.80 5.94 0.64
N THR A 89 -0.30 5.50 0.05
CA THR A 89 -0.61 5.76 -1.37
C THR A 89 -0.76 7.25 -1.65
N ILE A 90 -1.40 8.01 -0.75
CA ILE A 90 -1.49 9.48 -0.86
C ILE A 90 -0.09 10.12 -0.79
N SER A 91 0.73 9.72 0.18
CA SER A 91 2.11 10.21 0.31
C SER A 91 2.95 9.86 -0.92
N TRP A 92 2.80 8.64 -1.43
CA TRP A 92 3.43 8.20 -2.67
C TRP A 92 3.04 9.08 -3.86
N GLY A 93 1.75 9.34 -4.05
CA GLY A 93 1.25 10.20 -5.13
C GLY A 93 1.82 11.62 -5.07
N ASN A 94 1.89 12.21 -3.88
CA ASN A 94 2.47 13.53 -3.67
C ASN A 94 3.96 13.55 -4.05
N ILE A 95 4.75 12.57 -3.62
CA ILE A 95 6.17 12.48 -4.00
C ILE A 95 6.33 12.35 -5.51
N MET A 96 5.50 11.53 -6.18
CA MET A 96 5.54 11.36 -7.62
C MET A 96 5.24 12.66 -8.38
N ILE A 97 4.28 13.44 -7.89
CA ILE A 97 3.92 14.76 -8.45
C ILE A 97 5.04 15.78 -8.21
N GLU A 98 5.55 15.88 -6.97
CA GLU A 98 6.63 16.80 -6.59
C GLU A 98 7.91 16.56 -7.38
N ARG A 99 8.20 15.31 -7.72
CA ARG A 99 9.35 14.91 -8.54
C ARG A 99 9.10 15.05 -10.04
N GLY A 100 7.89 15.44 -10.46
CA GLY A 100 7.50 15.53 -11.88
C GLY A 100 7.49 14.17 -12.58
N TRP A 101 7.28 13.09 -11.84
CA TRP A 101 7.24 11.73 -12.38
C TRP A 101 5.85 11.31 -12.84
N ILE A 102 4.82 11.96 -12.34
CA ILE A 102 3.44 11.91 -12.84
C ILE A 102 2.87 13.32 -12.89
N GLU A 103 1.93 13.54 -13.80
CA GLU A 103 1.21 14.80 -13.89
C GLU A 103 0.24 14.99 -12.73
N LYS A 104 0.12 16.22 -12.25
CA LYS A 104 -0.90 16.56 -11.28
C LYS A 104 -2.27 16.47 -11.96
N PRO A 105 -3.25 15.77 -11.36
CA PRO A 105 -4.60 15.74 -11.92
C PRO A 105 -5.17 17.14 -12.11
N PRO A 106 -5.96 17.38 -13.18
CA PRO A 106 -6.63 18.65 -13.37
C PRO A 106 -7.46 19.02 -12.15
N GLN A 107 -7.33 20.25 -11.68
CA GLN A 107 -8.16 20.75 -10.59
C GLN A 107 -9.44 21.36 -11.19
N ALA A 108 -10.56 21.18 -10.50
CA ALA A 108 -11.77 21.92 -10.83
C ALA A 108 -11.52 23.42 -10.65
N ASN A 109 -12.08 24.24 -11.54
CA ASN A 109 -12.04 25.70 -11.40
C ASN A 109 -12.65 26.11 -10.04
N ASP A 110 -12.04 27.11 -9.40
CA ASP A 110 -12.61 27.65 -8.19
C ASP A 110 -13.98 28.28 -8.53
N ARG A 111 -15.03 27.72 -7.96
CA ARG A 111 -16.41 28.20 -8.20
C ARG A 111 -16.64 29.63 -7.75
N LYS A 112 -15.79 30.18 -6.88
CA LYS A 112 -15.85 31.57 -6.42
C LYS A 112 -15.36 32.56 -7.47
N GLU A 113 -14.54 32.09 -8.42
CA GLU A 113 -14.02 32.90 -9.51
C GLU A 113 -14.88 32.81 -10.79
N LEU A 114 -15.93 31.99 -10.80
CA LEU A 114 -16.83 31.91 -11.93
C LEU A 114 -17.75 33.14 -11.92
N PRO A 115 -17.92 33.84 -13.09
CA PRO A 115 -18.84 34.96 -13.18
C PRO A 115 -20.25 34.47 -12.83
N HIS A 116 -20.88 35.15 -11.87
CA HIS A 116 -22.30 34.96 -11.59
C HIS A 116 -23.10 35.62 -12.72
N ASN A 117 -23.73 34.80 -13.55
CA ASN A 117 -24.73 35.29 -14.53
C ASN A 117 -26.04 35.58 -13.81
#